data_55decb53b963ef7a271716ca00ef3448
#
_entry.id   55decb53b963ef7a271716ca00ef3448
#
_cell.length_a   1.000
_cell.length_b   1.000
_cell.length_c   1.000
_cell.angle_alpha   90.00
_cell.angle_beta   90.00
_cell.angle_gamma   90.00
#
_symmetry.space_group_name_H-M   'P 1'
#
loop_
_entity.id
_entity.type
_entity.pdbx_description
1 polymer ?
#
loop_
_entity_poly.entity_id
_entity_poly.type
_entity_poly.pdbx_seq_one_letter_code
_entity_poly.pdbx_strand_id
1 'polypeptide(L)'
;MKNKMKNIFIVASCFAAITCFSACDDWTEVENVNINTPGIEEQDPAAYAKYLQNLVAYKNSDHKVVYAWFDNSEKTPFSRGQHISDAPDSLDVISMMYPAELAAFELVDMQTVHAKGTKVVYTISFDKIQKEYTEKVKEGTETGSFDTY
;
A
#
# COMPACT_ATOMS: atom_id res chain seq x y z
N MET A 1 -38.63 48.45 -38.88
CA MET A 1 -37.31 48.50 -38.17
C MET A 1 -37.31 47.75 -36.83
N LYS A 2 -38.39 47.73 -36.06
CA LYS A 2 -38.46 47.09 -34.74
C LYS A 2 -38.21 45.55 -34.72
N ASN A 3 -38.63 44.83 -35.76
CA ASN A 3 -38.46 43.37 -35.81
C ASN A 3 -37.04 42.94 -36.25
N LYS A 4 -36.32 43.75 -37.03
CA LYS A 4 -34.94 43.45 -37.39
C LYS A 4 -33.97 43.59 -36.19
N MET A 5 -34.22 44.55 -35.33
CA MET A 5 -33.40 44.71 -34.12
C MET A 5 -33.63 43.57 -33.11
N LYS A 6 -34.88 43.08 -32.92
CA LYS A 6 -35.15 41.91 -32.08
C LYS A 6 -34.39 40.65 -32.53
N ASN A 7 -34.37 40.41 -33.82
CA ASN A 7 -33.68 39.23 -34.36
C ASN A 7 -32.15 39.34 -34.21
N ILE A 8 -31.59 40.55 -34.32
CA ILE A 8 -30.16 40.78 -34.08
C ILE A 8 -29.79 40.52 -32.61
N PHE A 9 -30.63 40.93 -31.64
CA PHE A 9 -30.40 40.68 -30.23
C PHE A 9 -30.51 39.19 -29.89
N ILE A 10 -31.41 38.45 -30.49
CA ILE A 10 -31.57 36.99 -30.27
C ILE A 10 -30.34 36.25 -30.83
N VAL A 11 -29.86 36.59 -32.01
CA VAL A 11 -28.68 35.99 -32.64
C VAL A 11 -27.42 36.30 -31.84
N ALA A 12 -27.26 37.52 -31.37
CA ALA A 12 -26.12 37.93 -30.54
C ALA A 12 -26.14 37.22 -29.14
N SER A 13 -27.32 37.02 -28.55
CA SER A 13 -27.47 36.28 -27.30
C SER A 13 -27.18 34.78 -27.45
N CYS A 14 -27.56 34.17 -28.59
CA CYS A 14 -27.20 32.77 -28.87
C CYS A 14 -25.68 32.59 -29.09
N PHE A 15 -25.02 33.54 -29.77
CA PHE A 15 -23.57 33.49 -29.96
C PHE A 15 -22.80 33.65 -28.64
N ALA A 16 -23.26 34.53 -27.74
CA ALA A 16 -22.66 34.68 -26.39
C ALA A 16 -22.84 33.43 -25.50
N ALA A 17 -23.95 32.71 -25.64
CA ALA A 17 -24.17 31.47 -24.92
C ALA A 17 -23.26 30.32 -25.39
N ILE A 18 -22.95 30.24 -26.68
CA ILE A 18 -22.10 29.18 -27.25
C ILE A 18 -20.63 29.34 -26.78
N THR A 19 -20.15 30.58 -26.63
CA THR A 19 -18.77 30.82 -26.16
C THR A 19 -18.56 30.50 -24.65
N CYS A 20 -19.63 30.44 -23.87
CA CYS A 20 -19.51 30.07 -22.45
C CYS A 20 -19.34 28.57 -22.22
N PHE A 21 -19.66 27.72 -23.17
CA PHE A 21 -19.50 26.27 -23.04
C PHE A 21 -18.11 25.76 -23.46
N SER A 22 -17.31 26.57 -24.17
CA SER A 22 -15.96 26.18 -24.58
C SER A 22 -14.89 26.41 -23.49
N ALA A 23 -15.23 27.07 -22.38
CA ALA A 23 -14.26 27.41 -21.34
C ALA A 23 -14.04 26.26 -20.32
N CYS A 24 -14.75 25.14 -20.43
CA CYS A 24 -14.63 24.01 -19.49
C CYS A 24 -13.89 22.80 -20.06
N ASP A 25 -13.39 22.88 -21.31
CA ASP A 25 -12.78 21.72 -21.97
C ASP A 25 -11.34 21.45 -21.50
N ASP A 26 -10.64 22.46 -20.97
CA ASP A 26 -9.29 22.33 -20.47
C ASP A 26 -9.16 21.72 -19.05
N TRP A 27 -10.30 21.46 -18.39
CA TRP A 27 -10.27 20.95 -16.99
C TRP A 27 -10.48 19.45 -16.87
N THR A 28 -10.68 18.75 -17.94
CA THR A 28 -10.96 17.30 -17.95
C THR A 28 -9.82 16.45 -18.47
N GLU A 29 -8.80 17.05 -19.06
CA GLU A 29 -7.57 16.32 -19.36
C GLU A 29 -6.67 16.33 -18.13
N VAL A 30 -6.72 15.22 -17.38
CA VAL A 30 -5.67 14.92 -16.40
C VAL A 30 -4.39 14.72 -17.20
N GLU A 31 -3.61 15.78 -17.34
CA GLU A 31 -2.24 15.64 -17.84
C GLU A 31 -1.55 14.64 -16.92
N ASN A 32 -1.18 13.51 -17.48
CA ASN A 32 -0.42 12.50 -16.78
C ASN A 32 1.01 13.06 -16.59
N VAL A 33 1.15 13.95 -15.61
CA VAL A 33 2.46 14.47 -15.24
C VAL A 33 3.23 13.31 -14.67
N ASN A 34 4.16 12.80 -15.46
CA ASN A 34 5.10 11.77 -15.00
C ASN A 34 6.04 12.44 -13.98
N ILE A 35 5.57 12.52 -12.73
CA ILE A 35 6.35 13.07 -11.61
C ILE A 35 7.39 12.01 -11.26
N ASN A 36 8.49 12.00 -11.99
CA ASN A 36 9.66 11.23 -11.63
C ASN A 36 10.41 11.99 -10.52
N THR A 37 9.83 11.98 -9.32
CA THR A 37 10.49 12.54 -8.14
C THR A 37 11.38 11.45 -7.57
N PRO A 38 12.70 11.62 -7.53
CA PRO A 38 13.59 10.65 -6.90
C PRO A 38 13.18 10.43 -5.45
N GLY A 39 13.28 9.19 -4.99
CA GLY A 39 13.04 8.83 -3.59
C GLY A 39 13.97 9.59 -2.65
N ILE A 40 13.64 9.67 -1.38
CA ILE A 40 14.44 10.37 -0.38
C ILE A 40 15.86 9.76 -0.27
N GLU A 41 15.97 8.46 -0.49
CA GLU A 41 17.23 7.72 -0.55
C GLU A 41 18.12 8.14 -1.73
N GLU A 42 17.52 8.59 -2.83
CA GLU A 42 18.25 9.04 -4.03
C GLU A 42 18.60 10.53 -3.98
N GLN A 43 17.79 11.34 -3.26
CA GLN A 43 18.02 12.77 -3.13
C GLN A 43 19.24 13.11 -2.26
N ASP A 44 19.40 12.41 -1.14
CA ASP A 44 20.55 12.53 -0.25
C ASP A 44 20.86 11.18 0.41
N PRO A 45 21.63 10.31 -0.26
CA PRO A 45 21.97 9.00 0.25
C PRO A 45 22.69 9.02 1.61
N ALA A 46 23.49 10.06 1.89
CA ALA A 46 24.22 10.17 3.16
C ALA A 46 23.28 10.50 4.32
N ALA A 47 22.37 11.45 4.12
CA ALA A 47 21.33 11.77 5.10
C ALA A 47 20.40 10.59 5.33
N TYR A 48 20.02 9.85 4.28
CA TYR A 48 19.18 8.67 4.39
C TYR A 48 19.89 7.53 5.17
N ALA A 49 21.15 7.26 4.91
CA ALA A 49 21.91 6.28 5.65
C ALA A 49 22.00 6.63 7.14
N LYS A 50 22.21 7.92 7.47
CA LYS A 50 22.20 8.39 8.85
C LYS A 50 20.82 8.25 9.52
N TYR A 51 19.76 8.54 8.77
CA TYR A 51 18.39 8.34 9.22
C TYR A 51 18.14 6.88 9.59
N LEU A 52 18.51 5.92 8.72
CA LEU A 52 18.37 4.49 8.99
C LEU A 52 19.14 4.05 10.23
N GLN A 53 20.37 4.52 10.42
CA GLN A 53 21.16 4.23 11.63
C GLN A 53 20.45 4.72 12.89
N ASN A 54 19.93 5.95 12.86
CA ASN A 54 19.20 6.52 14.00
C ASN A 54 17.89 5.78 14.28
N LEU A 55 17.17 5.38 13.22
CA LEU A 55 15.91 4.62 13.32
C LEU A 55 16.16 3.25 13.98
N VAL A 56 17.17 2.52 13.52
CA VAL A 56 17.55 1.23 14.08
C VAL A 56 18.01 1.39 15.53
N ALA A 57 18.81 2.42 15.85
CA ALA A 57 19.23 2.71 17.21
C ALA A 57 18.04 3.03 18.13
N TYR A 58 17.07 3.82 17.65
CA TYR A 58 15.83 4.11 18.37
C TYR A 58 15.03 2.84 18.66
N LYS A 59 14.81 1.99 17.65
CA LYS A 59 14.05 0.73 17.81
C LYS A 59 14.73 -0.29 18.72
N ASN A 60 16.05 -0.17 18.94
CA ASN A 60 16.79 -1.00 19.89
C ASN A 60 16.92 -0.36 21.27
N SER A 61 16.44 0.87 21.46
CA SER A 61 16.42 1.54 22.76
C SER A 61 15.14 1.21 23.55
N ASP A 62 15.09 1.63 24.81
CA ASP A 62 13.86 1.53 25.61
C ASP A 62 12.86 2.59 25.15
N HIS A 63 11.75 2.14 24.57
CA HIS A 63 10.69 2.99 24.04
C HIS A 63 9.33 2.25 24.01
N LYS A 64 8.25 2.97 23.68
CA LYS A 64 6.92 2.38 23.51
C LYS A 64 6.86 1.65 22.16
N VAL A 65 6.66 0.35 22.19
CA VAL A 65 6.56 -0.49 21.00
C VAL A 65 5.27 -0.21 20.25
N VAL A 66 5.38 0.04 18.95
CA VAL A 66 4.26 0.20 18.03
C VAL A 66 4.11 -1.08 17.22
N TYR A 67 2.96 -1.74 17.37
CA TYR A 67 2.63 -3.01 16.75
C TYR A 67 1.45 -2.84 15.79
N ALA A 68 1.54 -3.41 14.60
CA ALA A 68 0.48 -3.39 13.63
C ALA A 68 0.24 -4.77 12.99
N TRP A 69 -1.01 -5.03 12.59
CA TRP A 69 -1.39 -6.16 11.76
C TRP A 69 -1.34 -5.75 10.30
N PHE A 70 -0.88 -6.64 9.45
CA PHE A 70 -0.84 -6.45 8.02
C PHE A 70 -1.56 -7.58 7.31
N ASP A 71 -2.60 -7.22 6.53
CA ASP A 71 -3.32 -8.17 5.68
C ASP A 71 -2.53 -8.38 4.39
N ASN A 72 -1.87 -9.51 4.28
CA ASN A 72 -1.13 -9.94 3.11
C ASN A 72 -1.87 -11.03 2.32
N SER A 73 -3.20 -10.98 2.29
CA SER A 73 -4.04 -11.91 1.51
C SER A 73 -3.88 -11.72 0.00
N GLU A 74 -3.64 -10.47 -0.46
CA GLU A 74 -3.40 -10.17 -1.86
C GLU A 74 -1.97 -10.54 -2.27
N LYS A 75 -1.85 -11.46 -3.24
CA LYS A 75 -0.55 -11.95 -3.74
C LYS A 75 -0.12 -11.32 -5.06
N THR A 76 -0.97 -10.46 -5.62
CA THR A 76 -0.70 -9.67 -6.83
C THR A 76 -0.95 -8.20 -6.53
N PRO A 77 -0.01 -7.51 -5.87
CA PRO A 77 -0.24 -6.17 -5.38
C PRO A 77 -0.47 -5.19 -6.55
N PHE A 78 -1.50 -4.35 -6.41
CA PHE A 78 -1.84 -3.31 -7.38
C PHE A 78 -1.70 -1.89 -6.79
N SER A 79 -1.34 -1.79 -5.52
CA SER A 79 -1.15 -0.50 -4.82
C SER A 79 -0.05 -0.59 -3.78
N ARG A 80 0.53 0.57 -3.43
CA ARG A 80 1.53 0.69 -2.38
C ARG A 80 1.06 0.19 -1.01
N GLY A 81 -0.23 0.33 -0.71
CA GLY A 81 -0.80 -0.13 0.56
C GLY A 81 -0.76 -1.64 0.77
N GLN A 82 -0.39 -2.42 -0.25
CA GLN A 82 -0.23 -3.87 -0.19
C GLN A 82 1.23 -4.31 0.02
N HIS A 83 2.15 -3.34 0.19
CA HIS A 83 3.55 -3.57 0.46
C HIS A 83 3.89 -3.19 1.90
N ILE A 84 4.44 -4.12 2.68
CA ILE A 84 4.90 -3.80 4.04
C ILE A 84 6.10 -2.85 4.03
N SER A 85 6.85 -2.78 2.95
CA SER A 85 7.95 -1.81 2.75
C SER A 85 7.49 -0.36 2.75
N ASP A 86 6.22 -0.10 2.39
CA ASP A 86 5.56 1.21 2.42
C ASP A 86 4.86 1.52 3.76
N ALA A 87 4.93 0.60 4.73
CA ALA A 87 4.42 0.83 6.07
C ALA A 87 5.23 1.92 6.79
N PRO A 88 4.59 2.67 7.72
CA PRO A 88 5.29 3.72 8.47
C PRO A 88 6.54 3.21 9.19
N ASP A 89 7.63 3.95 9.07
CA ASP A 89 8.91 3.61 9.70
C ASP A 89 8.85 3.59 11.25
N SER A 90 7.81 4.19 11.82
CA SER A 90 7.54 4.16 13.26
C SER A 90 7.06 2.81 13.80
N LEU A 91 6.74 1.85 12.93
CA LEU A 91 6.34 0.50 13.34
C LEU A 91 7.56 -0.30 13.78
N ASP A 92 7.50 -0.85 14.99
CA ASP A 92 8.52 -1.76 15.53
C ASP A 92 8.26 -3.20 15.12
N VAL A 93 6.99 -3.58 15.08
CA VAL A 93 6.56 -4.95 14.77
C VAL A 93 5.39 -4.92 13.79
N ILE A 94 5.52 -5.69 12.72
CA ILE A 94 4.47 -5.95 11.75
C ILE A 94 4.09 -7.44 11.85
N SER A 95 2.82 -7.73 12.14
CA SER A 95 2.30 -9.10 12.15
C SER A 95 1.58 -9.40 10.85
N MET A 96 2.11 -10.33 10.08
CA MET A 96 1.48 -10.81 8.85
C MET A 96 0.38 -11.81 9.17
N MET A 97 -0.75 -11.71 8.47
CA MET A 97 -1.92 -12.58 8.70
C MET A 97 -1.79 -13.94 7.99
N TYR A 98 -1.08 -13.98 6.85
CA TYR A 98 -0.96 -15.18 6.01
C TYR A 98 0.50 -15.56 5.78
N PRO A 99 1.16 -16.27 6.73
CA PRO A 99 2.58 -16.59 6.65
C PRO A 99 2.90 -17.81 5.76
N ALA A 100 1.91 -18.66 5.46
CA ALA A 100 2.14 -19.96 4.84
C ALA A 100 2.55 -19.86 3.35
N GLU A 101 2.13 -18.80 2.66
CA GLU A 101 2.34 -18.64 1.22
C GLU A 101 2.90 -17.24 0.93
N LEU A 102 4.18 -17.05 1.22
CA LEU A 102 4.84 -15.79 0.95
C LEU A 102 5.15 -15.65 -0.54
N ALA A 103 4.68 -14.57 -1.16
CA ALA A 103 5.03 -14.21 -2.52
C ALA A 103 6.45 -13.61 -2.58
N ALA A 104 7.07 -13.64 -3.76
CA ALA A 104 8.44 -13.16 -3.93
C ALA A 104 8.62 -11.69 -3.54
N PHE A 105 7.64 -10.84 -3.82
CA PHE A 105 7.69 -9.42 -3.44
C PHE A 105 7.64 -9.23 -1.92
N GLU A 106 6.87 -10.07 -1.20
CA GLU A 106 6.79 -9.99 0.27
C GLU A 106 8.14 -10.27 0.93
N LEU A 107 8.94 -11.19 0.36
CA LEU A 107 10.29 -11.46 0.85
C LEU A 107 11.23 -10.26 0.67
N VAL A 108 11.11 -9.54 -0.44
CA VAL A 108 11.87 -8.31 -0.70
C VAL A 108 11.43 -7.21 0.28
N ASP A 109 10.13 -7.05 0.46
CA ASP A 109 9.56 -6.08 1.40
C ASP A 109 10.02 -6.37 2.84
N MET A 110 10.03 -7.65 3.25
CA MET A 110 10.54 -8.05 4.56
C MET A 110 12.00 -7.67 4.77
N GLN A 111 12.85 -7.82 3.76
CA GLN A 111 14.25 -7.38 3.84
C GLN A 111 14.34 -5.87 4.02
N THR A 112 13.51 -5.12 3.31
CA THR A 112 13.46 -3.65 3.40
C THR A 112 13.06 -3.18 4.80
N VAL A 113 12.01 -3.75 5.40
CA VAL A 113 11.58 -3.35 6.75
C VAL A 113 12.54 -3.85 7.83
N HIS A 114 13.19 -4.99 7.64
CA HIS A 114 14.24 -5.46 8.55
C HIS A 114 15.45 -4.52 8.54
N ALA A 115 15.84 -3.98 7.38
CA ALA A 115 16.91 -2.97 7.30
C ALA A 115 16.56 -1.69 8.06
N LYS A 116 15.27 -1.39 8.23
CA LYS A 116 14.75 -0.29 9.06
C LYS A 116 14.59 -0.66 10.54
N GLY A 117 15.00 -1.86 10.96
CA GLY A 117 14.89 -2.35 12.35
C GLY A 117 13.49 -2.84 12.73
N THR A 118 12.54 -2.88 11.81
CA THR A 118 11.19 -3.41 12.05
C THR A 118 11.22 -4.94 12.05
N LYS A 119 10.55 -5.55 13.02
CA LYS A 119 10.42 -7.01 13.13
C LYS A 119 9.17 -7.45 12.40
N VAL A 120 9.27 -8.52 11.61
CA VAL A 120 8.12 -9.17 11.00
C VAL A 120 7.83 -10.45 11.77
N VAL A 121 6.60 -10.60 12.23
CA VAL A 121 6.10 -11.74 12.98
C VAL A 121 4.81 -12.26 12.33
N TYR A 122 4.36 -13.41 12.78
CA TYR A 122 3.07 -13.95 12.34
C TYR A 122 2.39 -14.70 13.47
N THR A 123 1.09 -14.82 13.38
CA THR A 123 0.29 -15.53 14.36
C THR A 123 0.13 -16.99 13.93
N ILE A 124 0.44 -17.90 14.82
CA ILE A 124 0.14 -19.32 14.66
C ILE A 124 -1.21 -19.59 15.33
N SER A 125 -2.18 -20.07 14.56
CA SER A 125 -3.48 -20.47 15.10
C SER A 125 -3.43 -21.93 15.47
N PHE A 126 -3.42 -22.23 16.77
CA PHE A 126 -3.45 -23.58 17.29
C PHE A 126 -4.69 -24.35 16.80
N ASP A 127 -5.87 -23.74 16.86
CA ASP A 127 -7.12 -24.38 16.41
C ASP A 127 -7.07 -24.76 14.93
N LYS A 128 -6.42 -23.94 14.10
CA LYS A 128 -6.26 -24.20 12.67
C LYS A 128 -5.37 -25.41 12.43
N ILE A 129 -4.24 -25.47 13.13
CA ILE A 129 -3.30 -26.60 13.05
C ILE A 129 -3.97 -27.90 13.55
N GLN A 130 -4.68 -27.83 14.67
CA GLN A 130 -5.40 -28.99 15.21
C GLN A 130 -6.47 -29.51 14.25
N LYS A 131 -7.19 -28.60 13.59
CA LYS A 131 -8.19 -28.96 12.59
C LYS A 131 -7.54 -29.64 11.38
N GLU A 132 -6.46 -29.05 10.87
CA GLU A 132 -5.69 -29.59 9.74
C GLU A 132 -5.17 -31.01 10.06
N TYR A 133 -4.56 -31.19 11.23
CA TYR A 133 -4.14 -32.51 11.70
C TYR A 133 -5.30 -33.53 11.72
N THR A 134 -6.44 -33.12 12.29
CA THR A 134 -7.62 -33.99 12.38
C THR A 134 -8.13 -34.39 11.00
N GLU A 135 -8.09 -33.51 10.03
CA GLU A 135 -8.49 -33.81 8.65
C GLU A 135 -7.48 -34.77 8.00
N LYS A 136 -6.17 -34.54 8.15
CA LYS A 136 -5.13 -35.46 7.64
C LYS A 136 -5.20 -36.88 8.24
N VAL A 137 -5.53 -36.99 9.53
CA VAL A 137 -5.73 -38.27 10.16
C VAL A 137 -6.97 -39.00 9.58
N LYS A 138 -8.06 -38.28 9.34
CA LYS A 138 -9.26 -38.85 8.69
C LYS A 138 -8.99 -39.31 7.26
N GLU A 139 -8.16 -38.61 6.55
CA GLU A 139 -7.74 -38.95 5.18
C GLU A 139 -6.67 -40.05 5.13
N GLY A 140 -6.13 -40.45 6.29
CA GLY A 140 -5.09 -41.46 6.40
C GLY A 140 -3.72 -40.99 5.92
N THR A 141 -3.53 -39.68 5.76
CA THR A 141 -2.26 -39.03 5.32
C THR A 141 -1.35 -38.69 6.49
N GLU A 142 -1.88 -38.74 7.72
CA GLU A 142 -1.13 -38.52 8.96
C GLU A 142 -1.45 -39.65 9.96
N THR A 143 -0.40 -40.21 10.59
CA THR A 143 -0.53 -41.32 11.56
C THR A 143 0.18 -41.04 12.90
N GLY A 144 0.92 -39.95 12.98
CA GLY A 144 1.59 -39.50 14.21
C GLY A 144 0.62 -38.96 15.26
N SER A 145 1.15 -38.65 16.46
CA SER A 145 0.36 -37.95 17.46
C SER A 145 0.35 -36.44 17.15
N PHE A 146 -0.68 -35.74 17.64
CA PHE A 146 -0.75 -34.28 17.48
C PHE A 146 0.45 -33.56 18.10
N ASP A 147 1.01 -34.08 19.20
CA ASP A 147 2.17 -33.51 19.86
C ASP A 147 3.46 -33.55 19.02
N THR A 148 3.47 -34.36 17.96
CA THR A 148 4.60 -34.51 17.04
C THR A 148 4.35 -33.90 15.65
N TYR A 149 3.14 -33.44 15.41
CA TYR A 149 2.73 -32.79 14.16
C TYR A 149 3.13 -31.31 14.14
#